data_0e3d39da15b0a1dd7e2770456cd8b2b1
#
_entry.id   0e3d39da15b0a1dd7e2770456cd8b2b1
#
_cell.length_a   1.000
_cell.length_b   1.000
_cell.length_c   1.000
_cell.angle_alpha   90.00
_cell.angle_beta   90.00
_cell.angle_gamma   90.00
#
_symmetry.space_group_name_H-M   'P 1'
#
loop_
_entity.id
_entity.type
_entity.pdbx_description
1 polymer ?
#
loop_
_entity_poly.entity_id
_entity_poly.type
_entity_poly.pdbx_seq_one_letter_code
_entity_poly.pdbx_strand_id
1 'polypeptide(L)'
;VEYNPVVVSYAFISEEETVLFVLPGKLTSDMAKKLQAEGVILADYTKITSYLAKLKENTRLYLDPKKTNFALYNALPFSCDVIEGPSPVALLKSIKNEKEIEGFNNAMVRDGVALTRFFIWLEKSLATGKQVTELSLSEKLADFRSKQSHYVSESFETIAGYNAHGAIVHYGATPESNAKLANDGLLLLDSGAQYFDGTTDITRTIALGEPTEAMKKDFTRVLKGHISLAKCKFPQGTRGSQLDILARKALWDNGINYMHGTGHGI
;
A
#
# COMPACT_ATOMS: atom_id res chain seq x y z
N VAL A 1 9.28 9.35 -4.67
CA VAL A 1 9.34 7.91 -4.93
C VAL A 1 8.07 7.55 -5.69
N GLU A 2 8.19 6.75 -6.75
CA GLU A 2 7.04 6.29 -7.52
C GLU A 2 6.02 5.61 -6.60
N TYR A 3 4.74 5.88 -6.79
CA TYR A 3 3.62 5.43 -5.96
C TYR A 3 3.64 5.86 -4.47
N ASN A 4 4.72 6.47 -3.99
CA ASN A 4 4.83 6.95 -2.61
C ASN A 4 5.18 8.45 -2.62
N PRO A 5 4.19 9.34 -2.48
CA PRO A 5 4.41 10.79 -2.51
C PRO A 5 5.03 11.30 -1.20
N VAL A 6 6.17 10.72 -0.81
CA VAL A 6 6.90 11.05 0.41
C VAL A 6 8.34 11.43 0.10
N VAL A 7 8.93 12.23 0.97
CA VAL A 7 10.35 12.58 0.92
C VAL A 7 11.14 11.58 1.75
N VAL A 8 12.14 10.94 1.13
CA VAL A 8 13.04 10.06 1.86
C VAL A 8 13.87 10.89 2.83
N SER A 9 13.82 10.53 4.11
CA SER A 9 14.46 11.27 5.20
C SER A 9 14.79 10.35 6.37
N TYR A 10 15.65 10.82 7.28
CA TYR A 10 15.85 10.23 8.59
C TYR A 10 15.47 11.24 9.67
N ALA A 11 15.01 10.77 10.79
CA ALA A 11 14.79 11.59 11.97
C ALA A 11 15.57 11.01 13.15
N PHE A 12 16.26 11.89 13.86
CA PHE A 12 16.82 11.61 15.19
C PHE A 12 16.00 12.40 16.21
N ILE A 13 15.52 11.72 17.24
CA ILE A 13 14.64 12.32 18.25
C ILE A 13 15.20 12.01 19.63
N SER A 14 15.41 13.04 20.43
CA SER A 14 15.79 12.94 21.84
C SER A 14 14.91 13.84 22.71
N GLU A 15 15.15 13.85 24.01
CA GLU A 15 14.49 14.81 24.93
C GLU A 15 14.93 16.25 24.66
N GLU A 16 16.12 16.45 24.09
CA GLU A 16 16.72 17.77 23.89
C GLU A 16 16.45 18.32 22.48
N GLU A 17 16.40 17.46 21.45
CA GLU A 17 16.29 17.90 20.06
C GLU A 17 15.59 16.89 19.15
N THR A 18 15.00 17.43 18.08
CA THR A 18 14.51 16.68 16.94
C THR A 18 15.25 17.13 15.69
N VAL A 19 15.99 16.24 15.05
CA VAL A 19 16.76 16.52 13.83
C VAL A 19 16.16 15.76 12.66
N LEU A 20 15.77 16.47 11.61
CA LEU A 20 15.29 15.90 10.35
C LEU A 20 16.38 16.00 9.28
N PHE A 21 16.88 14.85 8.83
CA PHE A 21 17.86 14.75 7.75
C PHE A 21 17.15 14.55 6.42
N VAL A 22 17.21 15.54 5.54
CA VAL A 22 16.50 15.56 4.28
C VAL A 22 17.39 16.08 3.15
N LEU A 23 17.20 15.57 1.93
CA LEU A 23 17.96 16.02 0.76
C LEU A 23 17.66 17.51 0.47
N PRO A 24 18.68 18.30 0.11
CA PRO A 24 18.49 19.69 -0.30
C PRO A 24 17.45 19.82 -1.42
N GLY A 25 16.62 20.86 -1.35
CA GLY A 25 15.59 21.15 -2.33
C GLY A 25 14.33 20.27 -2.26
N LYS A 26 14.23 19.37 -1.31
CA LYS A 26 13.01 18.55 -1.10
C LYS A 26 11.97 19.21 -0.20
N LEU A 27 12.32 20.22 0.55
CA LEU A 27 11.41 21.05 1.32
C LEU A 27 11.26 22.43 0.66
N THR A 28 10.04 22.93 0.60
CA THR A 28 9.81 24.34 0.25
C THR A 28 10.28 25.24 1.39
N SER A 29 10.58 26.50 1.09
CA SER A 29 11.00 27.46 2.11
C SER A 29 9.96 27.62 3.24
N ASP A 30 8.67 27.57 2.90
CA ASP A 30 7.60 27.71 3.88
C ASP A 30 7.49 26.46 4.78
N MET A 31 7.65 25.26 4.19
CA MET A 31 7.68 24.03 4.98
C MET A 31 8.89 23.99 5.91
N ALA A 32 10.05 24.40 5.44
CA ALA A 32 11.26 24.48 6.26
C ALA A 32 11.07 25.44 7.45
N LYS A 33 10.52 26.64 7.20
CA LYS A 33 10.20 27.61 8.27
C LYS A 33 9.20 27.06 9.29
N LYS A 34 8.16 26.35 8.82
CA LYS A 34 7.16 25.74 9.70
C LYS A 34 7.80 24.70 10.62
N LEU A 35 8.57 23.76 10.06
CA LEU A 35 9.28 22.73 10.83
C LEU A 35 10.24 23.36 11.87
N GLN A 36 11.00 24.38 11.47
CA GLN A 36 11.89 25.10 12.38
C GLN A 36 11.15 25.84 13.51
N ALA A 37 9.98 26.43 13.19
CA ALA A 37 9.13 27.06 14.21
C ALA A 37 8.55 26.04 15.21
N GLU A 38 8.40 24.78 14.80
CA GLU A 38 8.01 23.66 15.67
C GLU A 38 9.21 23.02 16.41
N GLY A 39 10.40 23.61 16.32
CA GLY A 39 11.61 23.15 17.02
C GLY A 39 12.41 22.06 16.30
N VAL A 40 12.09 21.76 15.02
CA VAL A 40 12.81 20.76 14.24
C VAL A 40 14.09 21.36 13.64
N ILE A 41 15.23 20.76 13.92
CA ILE A 41 16.52 21.09 13.30
C ILE A 41 16.58 20.41 11.93
N LEU A 42 16.79 21.19 10.86
CA LEU A 42 16.94 20.64 9.53
C LEU A 42 18.42 20.41 9.21
N ALA A 43 18.76 19.21 8.74
CA ALA A 43 20.10 18.82 8.35
C ALA A 43 20.10 18.16 6.96
N ASP A 44 21.24 18.22 6.27
CA ASP A 44 21.42 17.51 5.01
C ASP A 44 21.36 15.99 5.21
N TYR A 45 20.61 15.30 4.36
CA TYR A 45 20.44 13.84 4.39
C TYR A 45 21.74 13.06 4.51
N THR A 46 22.78 13.53 3.83
CA THR A 46 24.12 12.88 3.80
C THR A 46 24.88 12.99 5.14
N LYS A 47 24.42 13.83 6.06
CA LYS A 47 25.08 14.08 7.34
C LYS A 47 24.67 13.11 8.46
N ILE A 48 23.67 12.26 8.24
CA ILE A 48 23.16 11.35 9.27
C ILE A 48 24.26 10.46 9.87
N THR A 49 25.09 9.83 9.06
CA THR A 49 26.19 8.97 9.54
C THR A 49 27.21 9.74 10.37
N SER A 50 27.62 10.93 9.91
CA SER A 50 28.57 11.77 10.65
C SER A 50 27.97 12.39 11.92
N TYR A 51 26.65 12.55 11.96
CA TYR A 51 25.93 12.95 13.17
C TYR A 51 25.91 11.82 14.20
N LEU A 52 25.50 10.62 13.78
CA LEU A 52 25.48 9.44 14.66
C LEU A 52 26.84 9.10 15.23
N ALA A 53 27.91 9.22 14.44
CA ALA A 53 29.29 8.98 14.88
C ALA A 53 29.77 9.95 15.98
N LYS A 54 29.08 11.07 16.21
CA LYS A 54 29.39 12.08 17.22
C LYS A 54 28.54 12.01 18.47
N LEU A 55 27.68 11.01 18.58
CA LEU A 55 26.86 10.83 19.78
C LEU A 55 27.76 10.70 21.00
N LYS A 56 27.31 11.27 22.13
CA LYS A 56 28.06 11.23 23.40
C LYS A 56 28.30 9.79 23.86
N GLU A 57 29.36 9.55 24.56
CA GLU A 57 29.61 8.26 25.21
C GLU A 57 28.44 7.86 26.11
N ASN A 58 28.17 6.57 26.13
CA ASN A 58 27.05 5.97 26.89
C ASN A 58 25.62 6.49 26.51
N THR A 59 25.50 7.08 25.31
CA THR A 59 24.15 7.40 24.78
C THR A 59 23.32 6.12 24.64
N ARG A 60 22.13 6.11 25.22
CA ARG A 60 21.16 5.04 25.02
C ARG A 60 20.34 5.36 23.76
N LEU A 61 20.43 4.49 22.75
CA LEU A 61 19.78 4.70 21.46
C LEU A 61 18.79 3.55 21.17
N TYR A 62 17.52 3.89 21.01
CA TYR A 62 16.51 2.94 20.56
C TYR A 62 16.42 2.93 19.03
N LEU A 63 16.47 1.75 18.41
CA LEU A 63 16.31 1.59 16.98
C LEU A 63 15.60 0.27 16.62
N ASP A 64 14.97 0.26 15.44
CA ASP A 64 14.38 -0.94 14.87
C ASP A 64 15.37 -1.61 13.91
N PRO A 65 15.94 -2.78 14.25
CA PRO A 65 16.94 -3.46 13.42
C PRO A 65 16.41 -3.92 12.08
N LYS A 66 15.07 -4.04 11.93
CA LYS A 66 14.40 -4.39 10.66
C LYS A 66 14.23 -3.19 9.73
N LYS A 67 14.36 -1.98 10.24
CA LYS A 67 14.16 -0.71 9.51
C LYS A 67 15.44 0.11 9.39
N THR A 68 16.39 -0.08 10.28
CA THR A 68 17.67 0.62 10.26
C THR A 68 18.65 -0.08 9.33
N ASN A 69 19.19 0.64 8.34
CA ASN A 69 20.19 0.06 7.47
C ASN A 69 21.53 -0.13 8.22
N PHE A 70 22.31 -1.11 7.77
CA PHE A 70 23.56 -1.50 8.41
C PHE A 70 24.60 -0.36 8.49
N ALA A 71 24.65 0.53 7.49
CA ALA A 71 25.58 1.66 7.49
C ALA A 71 25.31 2.64 8.65
N LEU A 72 24.03 2.87 8.99
CA LEU A 72 23.67 3.71 10.15
C LEU A 72 24.00 3.02 11.45
N TYR A 73 23.72 1.74 11.57
CA TYR A 73 24.07 0.96 12.75
C TYR A 73 25.59 0.97 12.99
N ASN A 74 26.37 0.75 11.94
CA ASN A 74 27.84 0.72 12.01
C ASN A 74 28.51 2.11 12.21
N ALA A 75 27.74 3.19 12.04
CA ALA A 75 28.21 4.54 12.32
C ALA A 75 28.11 4.92 13.80
N LEU A 76 27.42 4.13 14.62
CA LEU A 76 27.30 4.39 16.05
C LEU A 76 28.64 4.21 16.77
N PRO A 77 28.98 5.08 17.74
CA PRO A 77 30.11 4.84 18.62
C PRO A 77 29.97 3.50 19.36
N PHE A 78 31.08 2.81 19.53
CA PHE A 78 31.10 1.52 20.27
C PHE A 78 30.60 1.64 21.71
N SER A 79 30.69 2.84 22.29
CA SER A 79 30.22 3.17 23.65
C SER A 79 28.68 3.39 23.72
N CYS A 80 27.95 3.40 22.60
CA CYS A 80 26.49 3.52 22.64
C CYS A 80 25.82 2.25 23.17
N ASP A 81 24.87 2.43 24.09
CA ASP A 81 23.97 1.37 24.56
C ASP A 81 22.75 1.27 23.60
N VAL A 82 22.83 0.32 22.67
CA VAL A 82 21.79 0.15 21.64
C VAL A 82 20.68 -0.74 22.17
N ILE A 83 19.48 -0.18 22.25
CA ILE A 83 18.25 -0.91 22.59
C ILE A 83 17.49 -1.23 21.28
N GLU A 84 17.39 -2.51 20.97
CA GLU A 84 16.70 -2.98 19.77
C GLU A 84 15.23 -3.29 20.06
N GLY A 85 14.34 -2.83 19.17
CA GLY A 85 12.93 -3.12 19.25
C GLY A 85 12.14 -2.56 18.05
N PRO A 86 10.86 -2.90 17.91
CA PRO A 86 10.03 -2.41 16.82
C PRO A 86 9.84 -0.90 16.91
N SER A 87 9.90 -0.21 15.77
CA SER A 87 9.74 1.24 15.71
C SER A 87 8.42 1.71 16.34
N PRO A 88 8.44 2.59 17.33
CA PRO A 88 7.21 3.16 17.92
C PRO A 88 6.42 3.96 16.88
N VAL A 89 7.06 4.53 15.87
CA VAL A 89 6.40 5.22 14.76
C VAL A 89 5.47 4.30 13.98
N ALA A 90 5.86 3.04 13.76
CA ALA A 90 5.02 2.06 13.08
C ALA A 90 3.72 1.81 13.84
N LEU A 91 3.78 1.68 15.15
CA LEU A 91 2.60 1.51 16.00
C LEU A 91 1.72 2.77 15.99
N LEU A 92 2.31 3.95 16.20
CA LEU A 92 1.58 5.22 16.19
C LEU A 92 0.88 5.48 14.86
N LYS A 93 1.53 5.18 13.74
CA LYS A 93 0.93 5.31 12.39
C LYS A 93 -0.19 4.29 12.14
N SER A 94 -0.14 3.11 12.75
CA SER A 94 -1.18 2.09 12.57
C SER A 94 -2.51 2.47 13.22
N ILE A 95 -2.48 3.33 14.23
CA ILE A 95 -3.66 3.82 14.95
C ILE A 95 -4.04 5.19 14.36
N LYS A 96 -5.01 5.19 13.44
CA LYS A 96 -5.46 6.41 12.76
C LYS A 96 -6.26 7.30 13.70
N ASN A 97 -6.00 8.60 13.66
CA ASN A 97 -6.81 9.60 14.36
C ASN A 97 -8.10 9.91 13.56
N GLU A 98 -9.00 10.72 14.15
CA GLU A 98 -10.29 11.05 13.54
C GLU A 98 -10.16 11.72 12.17
N LYS A 99 -9.15 12.58 11.98
CA LYS A 99 -8.91 13.25 10.70
C LYS A 99 -8.40 12.31 9.63
N GLU A 100 -7.54 11.37 9.99
CA GLU A 100 -7.07 10.32 9.08
C GLU A 100 -8.24 9.40 8.68
N ILE A 101 -9.11 9.02 9.64
CA ILE A 101 -10.30 8.20 9.36
C ILE A 101 -11.26 8.93 8.42
N GLU A 102 -11.54 10.22 8.68
CA GLU A 102 -12.35 11.06 7.78
C GLU A 102 -11.76 11.11 6.37
N GLY A 103 -10.44 11.33 6.28
CA GLY A 103 -9.71 11.36 5.02
C GLY A 103 -9.81 10.04 4.24
N PHE A 104 -9.57 8.90 4.90
CA PHE A 104 -9.73 7.58 4.28
C PHE A 104 -11.16 7.35 3.77
N ASN A 105 -12.18 7.69 4.55
CA ASN A 105 -13.57 7.56 4.12
C ASN A 105 -13.84 8.39 2.86
N ASN A 106 -13.35 9.63 2.82
CA ASN A 106 -13.51 10.52 1.66
C ASN A 106 -12.75 9.99 0.44
N ALA A 107 -11.52 9.47 0.62
CA ALA A 107 -10.72 8.86 -0.44
C ALA A 107 -11.44 7.63 -1.02
N MET A 108 -11.98 6.75 -0.17
CA MET A 108 -12.72 5.56 -0.61
C MET A 108 -13.99 5.90 -1.41
N VAL A 109 -14.69 6.99 -1.07
CA VAL A 109 -15.86 7.45 -1.84
C VAL A 109 -15.42 7.94 -3.23
N ARG A 110 -14.37 8.77 -3.31
CA ARG A 110 -13.85 9.27 -4.59
C ARG A 110 -13.34 8.15 -5.48
N ASP A 111 -12.59 7.22 -4.92
CA ASP A 111 -12.07 6.07 -5.66
C ASP A 111 -13.18 5.13 -6.11
N GLY A 112 -14.19 4.92 -5.27
CA GLY A 112 -15.39 4.17 -5.60
C GLY A 112 -16.15 4.77 -6.79
N VAL A 113 -16.23 6.10 -6.90
CA VAL A 113 -16.79 6.80 -8.07
C VAL A 113 -15.95 6.54 -9.33
N ALA A 114 -14.63 6.63 -9.21
CA ALA A 114 -13.71 6.37 -10.34
C ALA A 114 -13.84 4.92 -10.84
N LEU A 115 -13.82 3.94 -9.93
CA LEU A 115 -13.99 2.52 -10.24
C LEU A 115 -15.36 2.22 -10.85
N THR A 116 -16.44 2.79 -10.32
CA THR A 116 -17.79 2.59 -10.88
C THR A 116 -17.88 3.11 -12.31
N ARG A 117 -17.35 4.30 -12.58
CA ARG A 117 -17.28 4.87 -13.94
C ARG A 117 -16.43 4.00 -14.86
N PHE A 118 -15.32 3.47 -14.34
CA PHE A 118 -14.46 2.57 -15.10
C PHE A 118 -15.19 1.28 -15.47
N PHE A 119 -15.88 0.62 -14.55
CA PHE A 119 -16.63 -0.60 -14.87
C PHE A 119 -17.75 -0.36 -15.88
N ILE A 120 -18.48 0.75 -15.77
CA ILE A 120 -19.48 1.14 -16.78
C ILE A 120 -18.83 1.35 -18.16
N TRP A 121 -17.67 1.98 -18.20
CA TRP A 121 -16.92 2.17 -19.44
C TRP A 121 -16.44 0.83 -20.02
N LEU A 122 -15.94 -0.07 -19.18
CA LEU A 122 -15.46 -1.39 -19.60
C LEU A 122 -16.59 -2.22 -20.20
N GLU A 123 -17.72 -2.32 -19.50
CA GLU A 123 -18.92 -3.04 -19.98
C GLU A 123 -19.38 -2.52 -21.34
N LYS A 124 -19.52 -1.20 -21.49
CA LYS A 124 -19.90 -0.56 -22.76
C LYS A 124 -18.88 -0.81 -23.88
N SER A 125 -17.59 -0.77 -23.54
CA SER A 125 -16.52 -0.99 -24.52
C SER A 125 -16.55 -2.42 -25.06
N LEU A 126 -16.69 -3.41 -24.21
CA LEU A 126 -16.79 -4.81 -24.61
C LEU A 126 -18.08 -5.08 -25.41
N ALA A 127 -19.22 -4.55 -24.97
CA ALA A 127 -20.50 -4.69 -25.67
C ALA A 127 -20.50 -4.09 -27.08
N THR A 128 -19.72 -3.04 -27.32
CA THR A 128 -19.60 -2.39 -28.64
C THR A 128 -18.45 -2.98 -29.49
N GLY A 129 -17.76 -4.02 -29.02
CA GLY A 129 -16.64 -4.65 -29.73
C GLY A 129 -15.36 -3.80 -29.77
N LYS A 130 -15.26 -2.79 -28.90
CA LYS A 130 -14.05 -1.97 -28.79
C LYS A 130 -12.92 -2.83 -28.23
N GLN A 131 -11.76 -2.80 -28.88
CA GLN A 131 -10.57 -3.50 -28.39
C GLN A 131 -10.12 -2.87 -27.07
N VAL A 132 -10.09 -3.67 -26.02
CA VAL A 132 -9.55 -3.35 -24.70
C VAL A 132 -8.44 -4.33 -24.35
N THR A 133 -7.38 -3.87 -23.73
CA THR A 133 -6.24 -4.70 -23.30
C THR A 133 -5.91 -4.41 -21.83
N GLU A 134 -5.14 -5.29 -21.19
CA GLU A 134 -4.72 -5.11 -19.79
C GLU A 134 -4.02 -3.76 -19.56
N LEU A 135 -3.10 -3.35 -20.46
CA LEU A 135 -2.45 -2.03 -20.38
C LEU A 135 -3.46 -0.89 -20.54
N SER A 136 -4.39 -1.00 -21.50
CA SER A 136 -5.39 0.05 -21.72
C SER A 136 -6.41 0.17 -20.56
N LEU A 137 -6.59 -0.90 -19.78
CA LEU A 137 -7.38 -0.86 -18.54
C LEU A 137 -6.71 0.02 -17.47
N SER A 138 -5.41 -0.22 -17.23
CA SER A 138 -4.62 0.52 -16.24
C SER A 138 -4.60 2.01 -16.56
N GLU A 139 -4.30 2.37 -17.81
CA GLU A 139 -4.32 3.76 -18.28
C GLU A 139 -5.71 4.40 -18.12
N LYS A 140 -6.76 3.67 -18.45
CA LYS A 140 -8.12 4.18 -18.37
C LYS A 140 -8.60 4.39 -16.94
N LEU A 141 -8.22 3.49 -16.03
CA LEU A 141 -8.55 3.64 -14.61
C LEU A 141 -7.81 4.84 -14.00
N ALA A 142 -6.52 5.01 -14.29
CA ALA A 142 -5.76 6.18 -13.89
C ALA A 142 -6.37 7.49 -14.43
N ASP A 143 -6.89 7.50 -15.68
CA ASP A 143 -7.63 8.65 -16.23
C ASP A 143 -8.91 8.97 -15.42
N PHE A 144 -9.67 7.98 -14.97
CA PHE A 144 -10.84 8.22 -14.13
C PHE A 144 -10.48 8.72 -12.72
N ARG A 145 -9.41 8.19 -12.13
CA ARG A 145 -8.89 8.60 -10.82
C ARG A 145 -8.32 10.01 -10.84
N SER A 146 -7.56 10.37 -11.88
CA SER A 146 -6.96 11.70 -12.03
C SER A 146 -7.99 12.84 -12.08
N LYS A 147 -9.24 12.53 -12.39
CA LYS A 147 -10.35 13.49 -12.40
C LYS A 147 -11.03 13.67 -11.04
N GLN A 148 -10.62 12.90 -10.04
CA GLN A 148 -11.13 13.05 -8.68
C GLN A 148 -10.36 14.14 -7.94
N SER A 149 -11.04 14.84 -7.05
CA SER A 149 -10.38 15.82 -6.18
C SER A 149 -9.35 15.16 -5.28
N HIS A 150 -8.28 15.88 -4.94
CA HIS A 150 -7.20 15.42 -4.07
C HIS A 150 -6.35 14.24 -4.62
N TYR A 151 -6.56 13.82 -5.85
CA TYR A 151 -5.72 12.78 -6.47
C TYR A 151 -4.28 13.26 -6.62
N VAL A 152 -3.34 12.39 -6.28
CA VAL A 152 -1.89 12.63 -6.39
C VAL A 152 -1.25 11.70 -7.42
N SER A 153 -1.47 10.40 -7.25
CA SER A 153 -0.92 9.34 -8.12
C SER A 153 -1.64 8.03 -7.87
N GLU A 154 -1.36 7.00 -8.65
CA GLU A 154 -1.69 5.63 -8.24
C GLU A 154 -0.89 5.26 -6.98
N SER A 155 -1.43 4.38 -6.14
CA SER A 155 -0.76 3.92 -4.90
C SER A 155 0.21 2.75 -5.15
N PHE A 156 0.01 2.03 -6.26
CA PHE A 156 0.88 0.98 -6.79
C PHE A 156 0.58 0.77 -8.27
N GLU A 157 1.43 0.00 -8.95
CA GLU A 157 1.17 -0.38 -10.34
C GLU A 157 -0.10 -1.22 -10.44
N THR A 158 -1.07 -0.77 -11.25
CA THR A 158 -2.34 -1.48 -11.40
C THR A 158 -2.14 -2.89 -11.94
N ILE A 159 -2.65 -3.87 -11.22
CA ILE A 159 -2.70 -5.27 -11.65
C ILE A 159 -4.02 -5.50 -12.38
N ALA A 160 -3.95 -5.70 -13.69
CA ALA A 160 -5.09 -6.04 -14.52
C ALA A 160 -4.86 -7.41 -15.16
N GLY A 161 -5.18 -8.49 -14.45
CA GLY A 161 -4.92 -9.85 -14.89
C GLY A 161 -6.14 -10.50 -15.52
N TYR A 162 -6.12 -10.69 -16.83
CA TYR A 162 -7.17 -11.38 -17.57
C TYR A 162 -6.93 -12.88 -17.61
N ASN A 163 -7.91 -13.68 -17.21
CA ASN A 163 -7.86 -15.14 -17.17
C ASN A 163 -6.61 -15.67 -16.45
N ALA A 164 -5.70 -16.37 -17.13
CA ALA A 164 -4.51 -16.97 -16.54
C ALA A 164 -3.56 -15.96 -15.89
N HIS A 165 -3.52 -14.71 -16.37
CA HIS A 165 -2.70 -13.65 -15.78
C HIS A 165 -3.19 -13.25 -14.38
N GLY A 166 -4.49 -13.39 -14.08
CA GLY A 166 -5.03 -13.17 -12.76
C GLY A 166 -4.53 -14.15 -11.68
N ALA A 167 -3.90 -15.26 -12.08
CA ALA A 167 -3.27 -16.21 -11.16
C ALA A 167 -1.82 -15.86 -10.81
N ILE A 168 -1.23 -14.88 -11.49
CA ILE A 168 0.14 -14.42 -11.24
C ILE A 168 0.10 -13.34 -10.18
N VAL A 169 0.74 -13.60 -9.03
CA VAL A 169 0.82 -12.64 -7.92
C VAL A 169 1.62 -11.42 -8.36
N HIS A 170 1.08 -10.21 -8.11
CA HIS A 170 1.67 -8.95 -8.55
C HIS A 170 1.94 -8.89 -10.07
N TYR A 171 1.01 -9.41 -10.88
CA TYR A 171 1.13 -9.38 -12.33
C TYR A 171 1.25 -7.94 -12.85
N GLY A 172 2.26 -7.68 -13.65
CA GLY A 172 2.43 -6.44 -14.42
C GLY A 172 2.33 -6.76 -15.91
N ALA A 173 1.36 -6.16 -16.60
CA ALA A 173 1.26 -6.31 -18.05
C ALA A 173 2.41 -5.59 -18.75
N THR A 174 3.08 -6.26 -19.69
CA THR A 174 4.08 -5.67 -20.56
C THR A 174 3.58 -5.64 -22.01
N PRO A 175 4.20 -4.90 -22.92
CA PRO A 175 3.81 -4.94 -24.32
C PRO A 175 3.74 -6.37 -24.91
N GLU A 176 4.60 -7.27 -24.44
CA GLU A 176 4.69 -8.67 -24.89
C GLU A 176 3.60 -9.56 -24.27
N SER A 177 3.26 -9.33 -23.00
CA SER A 177 2.25 -10.14 -22.27
C SER A 177 0.84 -9.58 -22.36
N ASN A 178 0.67 -8.33 -22.82
CA ASN A 178 -0.56 -7.57 -22.85
C ASN A 178 -1.73 -8.30 -23.54
N ALA A 179 -2.59 -8.93 -22.76
CA ALA A 179 -3.72 -9.68 -23.29
C ALA A 179 -4.87 -8.75 -23.77
N LYS A 180 -5.52 -9.17 -24.86
CA LYS A 180 -6.76 -8.57 -25.33
C LYS A 180 -7.92 -9.20 -24.59
N LEU A 181 -8.79 -8.37 -24.02
CA LEU A 181 -9.99 -8.83 -23.34
C LEU A 181 -11.04 -9.25 -24.36
N ALA A 182 -11.71 -10.36 -24.06
CA ALA A 182 -12.92 -10.80 -24.76
C ALA A 182 -14.11 -10.78 -23.79
N ASN A 183 -15.30 -11.04 -24.31
CA ASN A 183 -16.52 -11.11 -23.49
C ASN A 183 -16.67 -12.53 -22.88
N ASP A 184 -15.61 -12.99 -22.23
CA ASP A 184 -15.54 -14.29 -21.56
C ASP A 184 -14.54 -14.25 -20.38
N GLY A 185 -14.56 -15.26 -19.53
CA GLY A 185 -13.61 -15.47 -18.47
C GLY A 185 -13.70 -14.47 -17.31
N LEU A 186 -12.59 -14.30 -16.61
CA LEU A 186 -12.47 -13.45 -15.44
C LEU A 186 -11.40 -12.38 -15.63
N LEU A 187 -11.67 -11.20 -15.10
CA LEU A 187 -10.68 -10.15 -14.91
C LEU A 187 -10.47 -9.94 -13.40
N LEU A 188 -9.23 -10.11 -12.94
CA LEU A 188 -8.78 -9.65 -11.64
C LEU A 188 -8.21 -8.24 -11.83
N LEU A 189 -8.81 -7.27 -11.15
CA LEU A 189 -8.35 -5.88 -11.14
C LEU A 189 -7.99 -5.48 -9.72
N ASP A 190 -6.71 -5.24 -9.48
CA ASP A 190 -6.18 -4.78 -8.21
C ASP A 190 -5.48 -3.44 -8.42
N SER A 191 -5.93 -2.41 -7.72
CA SER A 191 -5.53 -1.04 -7.99
C SER A 191 -5.85 -0.11 -6.83
N GLY A 192 -5.14 1.00 -6.77
CA GLY A 192 -5.38 2.00 -5.74
C GLY A 192 -4.79 3.35 -6.10
N ALA A 193 -5.13 4.37 -5.34
CA ALA A 193 -4.66 5.72 -5.51
C ALA A 193 -4.18 6.37 -4.22
N GLN A 194 -3.24 7.29 -4.36
CA GLN A 194 -2.85 8.25 -3.34
C GLN A 194 -3.71 9.50 -3.49
N TYR A 195 -4.42 9.86 -2.44
CA TYR A 195 -5.09 11.15 -2.28
C TYR A 195 -4.40 11.94 -1.17
N PHE A 196 -4.53 13.26 -1.16
CA PHE A 196 -3.94 14.08 -0.08
C PHE A 196 -4.41 13.69 1.32
N ASP A 197 -5.59 13.10 1.43
CA ASP A 197 -6.24 12.77 2.68
C ASP A 197 -6.40 11.26 2.92
N GLY A 198 -5.90 10.39 2.01
CA GLY A 198 -5.95 8.94 2.22
C GLY A 198 -5.40 8.14 1.04
N THR A 199 -5.16 6.88 1.29
CA THR A 199 -4.71 5.89 0.29
C THR A 199 -5.81 4.88 0.06
N THR A 200 -6.00 4.42 -1.19
CA THR A 200 -6.90 3.30 -1.51
C THR A 200 -6.11 2.12 -2.06
N ASP A 201 -6.65 0.94 -1.84
CA ASP A 201 -6.16 -0.36 -2.31
C ASP A 201 -7.38 -1.27 -2.44
N ILE A 202 -7.80 -1.55 -3.67
CA ILE A 202 -9.08 -2.21 -3.94
C ILE A 202 -8.91 -3.26 -5.02
N THR A 203 -9.18 -4.51 -4.66
CA THR A 203 -9.23 -5.62 -5.61
C THR A 203 -10.66 -6.01 -5.95
N ARG A 204 -10.93 -6.28 -7.22
CA ARG A 204 -12.17 -6.89 -7.70
C ARG A 204 -11.88 -7.96 -8.74
N THR A 205 -12.53 -9.11 -8.60
CA THR A 205 -12.59 -10.14 -9.65
C THR A 205 -13.98 -10.09 -10.28
N ILE A 206 -14.05 -9.83 -11.57
CA ILE A 206 -15.29 -9.68 -12.31
C ILE A 206 -15.36 -10.67 -13.48
N ALA A 207 -16.58 -11.13 -13.79
CA ALA A 207 -16.82 -11.93 -15.00
C ALA A 207 -16.99 -11.00 -16.21
N LEU A 208 -16.34 -11.31 -17.31
CA LEU A 208 -16.46 -10.59 -18.60
C LEU A 208 -17.42 -11.30 -19.58
N GLY A 209 -18.29 -12.13 -19.08
CA GLY A 209 -19.26 -12.91 -19.82
C GLY A 209 -19.93 -13.90 -18.88
N GLU A 210 -20.44 -15.01 -19.39
CA GLU A 210 -21.05 -16.03 -18.53
C GLU A 210 -19.96 -16.87 -17.83
N PRO A 211 -19.85 -16.80 -16.49
CA PRO A 211 -18.84 -17.56 -15.77
C PRO A 211 -19.20 -19.05 -15.71
N THR A 212 -18.20 -19.91 -15.78
CA THR A 212 -18.35 -21.35 -15.61
C THR A 212 -18.76 -21.72 -14.19
N GLU A 213 -19.36 -22.90 -14.00
CA GLU A 213 -19.70 -23.42 -12.66
C GLU A 213 -18.48 -23.58 -11.75
N ALA A 214 -17.30 -23.86 -12.29
CA ALA A 214 -16.04 -23.91 -11.53
C ALA A 214 -15.68 -22.51 -11.01
N MET A 215 -15.72 -21.49 -11.86
CA MET A 215 -15.46 -20.09 -11.48
C MET A 215 -16.43 -19.62 -10.39
N LYS A 216 -17.75 -19.91 -10.52
CA LYS A 216 -18.76 -19.56 -9.52
C LYS A 216 -18.47 -20.23 -8.17
N LYS A 217 -18.09 -21.51 -8.18
CA LYS A 217 -17.73 -22.25 -6.97
C LYS A 217 -16.50 -21.66 -6.28
N ASP A 218 -15.44 -21.40 -7.01
CA ASP A 218 -14.19 -20.90 -6.44
C ASP A 218 -14.33 -19.47 -5.94
N PHE A 219 -15.00 -18.61 -6.70
CA PHE A 219 -15.37 -17.26 -6.25
C PHE A 219 -16.15 -17.32 -4.92
N THR A 220 -17.13 -18.21 -4.82
CA THR A 220 -17.97 -18.39 -3.61
C THR A 220 -17.12 -18.87 -2.43
N ARG A 221 -16.15 -19.77 -2.64
CA ARG A 221 -15.24 -20.24 -1.59
C ARG A 221 -14.36 -19.10 -1.06
N VAL A 222 -13.78 -18.32 -1.96
CA VAL A 222 -13.00 -17.12 -1.59
C VAL A 222 -13.86 -16.13 -0.83
N LEU A 223 -15.08 -15.84 -1.30
CA LEU A 223 -16.03 -14.94 -0.63
C LEU A 223 -16.40 -15.43 0.78
N LYS A 224 -16.60 -16.73 0.98
CA LYS A 224 -16.83 -17.31 2.32
C LYS A 224 -15.66 -17.04 3.26
N GLY A 225 -14.42 -17.22 2.79
CA GLY A 225 -13.22 -16.92 3.55
C GLY A 225 -13.13 -15.44 3.89
N HIS A 226 -13.36 -14.56 2.93
CA HIS A 226 -13.39 -13.10 3.11
C HIS A 226 -14.40 -12.67 4.18
N ILE A 227 -15.64 -13.16 4.09
CA ILE A 227 -16.70 -12.86 5.07
C ILE A 227 -16.34 -13.42 6.46
N SER A 228 -15.79 -14.64 6.53
CA SER A 228 -15.38 -15.26 7.77
C SER A 228 -14.34 -14.41 8.51
N LEU A 229 -13.32 -13.94 7.78
CA LEU A 229 -12.29 -13.08 8.34
C LEU A 229 -12.85 -11.70 8.73
N ALA A 230 -13.65 -11.06 7.87
CA ALA A 230 -14.22 -9.75 8.14
C ALA A 230 -15.17 -9.71 9.35
N LYS A 231 -15.84 -10.83 9.65
CA LYS A 231 -16.74 -10.96 10.82
C LYS A 231 -16.05 -11.44 12.08
N CYS A 232 -14.78 -11.84 12.01
CA CYS A 232 -14.07 -12.40 13.15
C CYS A 232 -13.87 -11.37 14.25
N LYS A 233 -14.21 -11.76 15.48
CA LYS A 233 -13.86 -11.02 16.69
C LYS A 233 -12.74 -11.76 17.40
N PHE A 234 -11.72 -11.06 17.81
CA PHE A 234 -10.53 -11.65 18.42
C PHE A 234 -10.00 -10.79 19.58
N PRO A 235 -9.34 -11.40 20.57
CA PRO A 235 -8.77 -10.66 21.69
C PRO A 235 -7.57 -9.84 21.27
N GLN A 236 -7.26 -8.80 22.07
CA GLN A 236 -6.07 -7.99 21.88
C GLN A 236 -4.80 -8.87 21.88
N GLY A 237 -3.86 -8.55 21.01
CA GLY A 237 -2.61 -9.30 20.83
C GLY A 237 -2.70 -10.48 19.85
N THR A 238 -3.89 -10.76 19.30
CA THR A 238 -4.04 -11.77 18.23
C THR A 238 -3.28 -11.29 16.99
N ARG A 239 -2.49 -12.19 16.41
CA ARG A 239 -1.70 -11.91 15.19
C ARG A 239 -2.47 -12.28 13.94
N GLY A 240 -2.23 -11.58 12.84
CA GLY A 240 -2.82 -11.87 11.52
C GLY A 240 -2.59 -13.31 11.07
N SER A 241 -1.42 -13.91 11.36
CA SER A 241 -1.13 -15.31 11.05
C SER A 241 -2.05 -16.32 11.76
N GLN A 242 -2.67 -15.96 12.88
CA GLN A 242 -3.65 -16.79 13.56
C GLN A 242 -5.04 -16.69 12.92
N LEU A 243 -5.34 -15.55 12.28
CA LEU A 243 -6.61 -15.29 11.61
C LEU A 243 -6.63 -15.77 10.15
N ASP A 244 -5.47 -15.96 9.54
CA ASP A 244 -5.29 -16.36 8.14
C ASP A 244 -6.08 -17.62 7.76
N ILE A 245 -6.16 -18.59 8.66
CA ILE A 245 -6.92 -19.81 8.48
C ILE A 245 -8.41 -19.55 8.15
N LEU A 246 -8.99 -18.48 8.68
CA LEU A 246 -10.41 -18.15 8.43
C LEU A 246 -10.65 -17.83 6.96
N ALA A 247 -9.69 -17.18 6.31
CA ALA A 247 -9.76 -16.90 4.88
C ALA A 247 -9.53 -18.15 4.01
N ARG A 248 -8.68 -19.09 4.48
CA ARG A 248 -8.29 -20.29 3.71
C ARG A 248 -9.21 -21.48 3.88
N LYS A 249 -9.90 -21.56 5.02
CA LYS A 249 -10.65 -22.78 5.41
C LYS A 249 -11.62 -23.26 4.33
N ALA A 250 -12.41 -22.37 3.75
CA ALA A 250 -13.38 -22.75 2.71
C ALA A 250 -12.73 -23.31 1.43
N LEU A 251 -11.48 -22.93 1.15
CA LEU A 251 -10.66 -23.49 0.07
C LEU A 251 -10.07 -24.84 0.48
N TRP A 252 -9.46 -24.94 1.67
CA TRP A 252 -8.85 -26.16 2.19
C TRP A 252 -9.82 -27.32 2.32
N ASP A 253 -11.07 -27.06 2.73
CA ASP A 253 -12.15 -28.05 2.79
C ASP A 253 -12.46 -28.68 1.41
N ASN A 254 -11.92 -28.09 0.33
CA ASN A 254 -12.06 -28.57 -1.05
C ASN A 254 -10.71 -28.90 -1.71
N GLY A 255 -9.64 -29.02 -0.95
CA GLY A 255 -8.31 -29.34 -1.44
C GLY A 255 -7.64 -28.23 -2.28
N ILE A 256 -8.09 -26.98 -2.16
CA ILE A 256 -7.61 -25.82 -2.91
C ILE A 256 -6.87 -24.88 -1.95
N ASN A 257 -5.87 -24.18 -2.44
CA ASN A 257 -5.13 -23.17 -1.68
C ASN A 257 -4.67 -22.04 -2.62
N TYR A 258 -4.26 -20.91 -2.03
CA TYR A 258 -3.49 -19.85 -2.69
C TYR A 258 -2.15 -19.67 -1.97
N MET A 259 -1.10 -19.32 -2.76
CA MET A 259 0.30 -19.34 -2.30
C MET A 259 0.86 -17.92 -2.05
N HIS A 260 0.03 -16.99 -1.62
CA HIS A 260 0.40 -15.62 -1.29
C HIS A 260 -0.18 -15.19 0.07
N GLY A 261 0.13 -14.00 0.54
CA GLY A 261 -0.46 -13.43 1.76
C GLY A 261 -1.96 -13.19 1.60
N THR A 262 -2.70 -13.25 2.71
CA THR A 262 -4.15 -13.03 2.69
C THR A 262 -4.52 -11.55 2.56
N GLY A 263 -3.73 -10.66 3.18
CA GLY A 263 -3.97 -9.23 3.10
C GLY A 263 -3.17 -8.44 4.14
N HIS A 264 -3.38 -7.15 4.12
CA HIS A 264 -2.70 -6.18 4.99
C HIS A 264 -3.61 -4.98 5.25
N GLY A 265 -3.22 -4.11 6.20
CA GLY A 265 -3.81 -2.80 6.40
C GLY A 265 -3.15 -1.72 5.53
N ILE A 266 -3.82 -0.59 5.37
CA ILE A 266 -3.31 0.61 4.70
C ILE A 266 -2.78 1.59 5.72
#